data_fa2a3e5bf059a44a17901add568ca42f
#
_entry.id   fa2a3e5bf059a44a17901add568ca42f
#
_cell.length_a   1.000
_cell.length_b   1.000
_cell.length_c   1.000
_cell.angle_alpha   90.00
_cell.angle_beta   90.00
_cell.angle_gamma   90.00
#
_symmetry.space_group_name_H-M   'P 1'
#
loop_
_entity.id
_entity.type
_entity.pdbx_description
1 polymer ?
#
loop_
_entity_poly.entity_id
_entity_poly.type
_entity_poly.pdbx_seq_one_letter_code
_entity_poly.pdbx_strand_id
1 'polypeptide(L)'
;MGVEQDLYQSATALIEKRYPAGWGGAAALRLASGDILTRVVPDTDLDALSVCMELGSLLEAHKRDETVTHSICIYRNDETSKFCVLSPCGICQERRRFWGPDILVGVTNPVHEVVFKPLRVLQPYHWSAAYT
;
A
#
# COMPACT_ATOMS: atom_id res chain seq x y z
N MET A 1 -14.19 8.13 11.72
CA MET A 1 -12.85 7.63 11.98
C MET A 1 -11.86 8.29 11.05
N GLY A 2 -10.59 8.22 11.35
CA GLY A 2 -9.57 8.91 10.56
C GLY A 2 -9.28 8.22 9.22
N VAL A 3 -8.60 8.95 8.34
CA VAL A 3 -8.19 8.47 7.02
C VAL A 3 -7.40 7.17 7.09
N GLU A 4 -6.47 7.07 8.05
CA GLU A 4 -5.60 5.90 8.18
C GLU A 4 -6.40 4.64 8.49
N GLN A 5 -7.36 4.75 9.39
CA GLN A 5 -8.23 3.62 9.75
C GLN A 5 -9.18 3.25 8.60
N ASP A 6 -9.67 4.24 7.87
CA ASP A 6 -10.53 3.99 6.69
C ASP A 6 -9.78 3.20 5.61
N LEU A 7 -8.51 3.53 5.38
CA LEU A 7 -7.66 2.79 4.44
C LEU A 7 -7.44 1.35 4.90
N TYR A 8 -7.15 1.17 6.17
CA TYR A 8 -6.98 -0.18 6.74
C TYR A 8 -8.25 -1.01 6.56
N GLN A 9 -9.40 -0.44 6.88
CA GLN A 9 -10.69 -1.14 6.74
C GLN A 9 -11.01 -1.47 5.28
N SER A 10 -10.70 -0.56 4.35
CA SER A 10 -10.93 -0.80 2.92
C SER A 10 -10.07 -1.96 2.41
N ALA A 11 -8.80 -2.02 2.80
CA ALA A 11 -7.91 -3.10 2.40
C ALA A 11 -8.34 -4.45 3.01
N THR A 12 -8.64 -4.48 4.30
CA THR A 12 -9.05 -5.72 4.99
C THR A 12 -10.39 -6.25 4.45
N ALA A 13 -11.34 -5.37 4.19
CA ALA A 13 -12.63 -5.75 3.60
C ALA A 13 -12.45 -6.39 2.22
N LEU A 14 -11.54 -5.85 1.41
CA LEU A 14 -11.25 -6.42 0.10
C LEU A 14 -10.60 -7.79 0.20
N ILE A 15 -9.68 -7.98 1.15
CA ILE A 15 -9.06 -9.30 1.40
C ILE A 15 -10.13 -10.32 1.78
N GLU A 16 -11.01 -9.99 2.71
CA GLU A 16 -12.08 -10.89 3.15
C GLU A 16 -13.02 -11.28 2.01
N LYS A 17 -13.32 -10.32 1.14
CA LYS A 17 -14.22 -10.54 0.01
C LYS A 17 -13.57 -11.38 -1.10
N ARG A 18 -12.34 -11.04 -1.48
CA ARG A 18 -11.65 -11.65 -2.62
C ARG A 18 -10.95 -12.96 -2.26
N TYR A 19 -10.44 -13.06 -1.04
CA TYR A 19 -9.72 -14.21 -0.52
C TYR A 19 -10.37 -14.72 0.76
N PRO A 20 -11.57 -15.33 0.67
CA PRO A 20 -12.32 -15.78 1.86
C PRO A 20 -11.61 -16.91 2.61
N ALA A 21 -10.70 -17.62 1.96
CA ALA A 21 -9.89 -18.68 2.55
C ALA A 21 -8.47 -18.62 1.98
N GLY A 22 -7.48 -18.99 2.82
CA GLY A 22 -6.08 -18.99 2.42
C GLY A 22 -5.45 -17.61 2.45
N TRP A 23 -4.30 -17.50 1.83
CA TRP A 23 -3.53 -16.26 1.79
C TRP A 23 -4.24 -15.18 0.98
N GLY A 24 -4.13 -13.94 1.43
CA GLY A 24 -4.65 -12.80 0.68
C GLY A 24 -3.92 -11.51 1.03
N GLY A 25 -3.80 -10.64 0.03
CA GLY A 25 -3.18 -9.33 0.22
C GLY A 25 -3.87 -8.27 -0.62
N ALA A 26 -3.94 -7.07 -0.09
CA ALA A 26 -4.55 -5.92 -0.75
C ALA A 26 -3.88 -4.63 -0.30
N ALA A 27 -3.96 -3.62 -1.15
CA ALA A 27 -3.49 -2.28 -0.84
C ALA A 27 -4.64 -1.29 -0.98
N ALA A 28 -4.57 -0.21 -0.20
CA ALA A 28 -5.48 0.92 -0.31
C ALA A 28 -4.66 2.20 -0.43
N LEU A 29 -5.03 3.07 -1.36
CA LEU A 29 -4.46 4.40 -1.55
C LEU A 29 -5.54 5.45 -1.35
N ARG A 30 -5.17 6.58 -0.76
CA ARG A 30 -6.05 7.76 -0.73
C ARG A 30 -5.50 8.82 -1.66
N LEU A 31 -6.38 9.37 -2.49
CA LEU A 31 -6.07 10.49 -3.36
C LEU A 31 -6.42 11.82 -2.66
N ALA A 32 -5.82 12.90 -3.12
CA ALA A 32 -6.10 14.25 -2.56
C ALA A 32 -7.58 14.62 -2.65
N SER A 33 -8.30 14.08 -3.64
CA SER A 33 -9.76 14.26 -3.79
C SER A 33 -10.57 13.62 -2.65
N GLY A 34 -9.95 12.69 -1.91
CA GLY A 34 -10.62 11.90 -0.89
C GLY A 34 -10.99 10.49 -1.34
N ASP A 35 -10.88 10.18 -2.62
CA ASP A 35 -11.18 8.84 -3.14
C ASP A 35 -10.18 7.82 -2.60
N ILE A 36 -10.68 6.62 -2.32
CA ILE A 36 -9.86 5.47 -1.91
C ILE A 36 -9.87 4.46 -3.05
N LEU A 37 -8.67 4.10 -3.51
CA LEU A 37 -8.46 3.08 -4.53
C LEU A 37 -7.93 1.81 -3.87
N THR A 38 -8.50 0.66 -4.21
CA THR A 38 -8.05 -0.63 -3.66
C THR A 38 -7.71 -1.59 -4.80
N ARG A 39 -6.68 -2.43 -4.56
CA ARG A 39 -6.24 -3.48 -5.49
C ARG A 39 -5.70 -4.66 -4.71
N VAL A 40 -5.62 -5.79 -5.39
CA VAL A 40 -5.12 -7.05 -4.80
C VAL A 40 -3.84 -7.50 -5.48
N VAL A 41 -3.10 -8.40 -4.82
CA VAL A 41 -2.03 -9.17 -5.46
C VAL A 41 -2.69 -10.22 -6.34
N PRO A 42 -2.28 -10.37 -7.61
CA PRO A 42 -2.83 -11.44 -8.44
C PRO A 42 -2.41 -12.81 -7.91
N ASP A 43 -3.36 -13.74 -7.92
CA ASP A 43 -3.12 -15.14 -7.59
C ASP A 43 -2.73 -15.84 -8.90
N THR A 44 -1.44 -16.15 -9.07
CA THR A 44 -0.90 -16.69 -10.31
C THR A 44 0.13 -17.77 -10.05
N ASP A 45 0.14 -18.80 -10.91
CA ASP A 45 1.09 -19.91 -10.86
C ASP A 45 2.43 -19.57 -11.50
N LEU A 46 2.52 -18.46 -12.22
CA LEU A 46 3.75 -18.03 -12.89
C LEU A 46 4.29 -16.76 -12.24
N ASP A 47 5.41 -16.86 -11.54
CA ASP A 47 6.01 -15.75 -10.79
C ASP A 47 6.25 -14.51 -11.64
N ALA A 48 6.55 -14.68 -12.92
CA ALA A 48 6.77 -13.56 -13.85
C ALA A 48 5.52 -12.68 -14.02
N LEU A 49 4.33 -13.18 -13.69
CA LEU A 49 3.08 -12.42 -13.76
C LEU A 49 2.76 -11.68 -12.47
N SER A 50 3.52 -11.95 -11.40
CA SER A 50 3.30 -11.30 -10.12
C SER A 50 3.65 -9.82 -10.19
N VAL A 51 2.81 -8.99 -9.57
CA VAL A 51 3.04 -7.56 -9.40
C VAL A 51 2.72 -7.16 -7.96
N CYS A 52 3.28 -6.04 -7.52
CA CYS A 52 2.97 -5.53 -6.19
C CYS A 52 1.48 -5.19 -6.06
N MET A 53 0.90 -5.44 -4.90
CA MET A 53 -0.54 -5.23 -4.65
C MET A 53 -0.99 -3.78 -4.85
N GLU A 54 -0.09 -2.82 -4.78
CA GLU A 54 -0.40 -1.40 -4.94
C GLU A 54 -0.25 -0.88 -6.37
N LEU A 55 0.35 -1.66 -7.27
CA LEU A 55 0.67 -1.16 -8.62
C LEU A 55 -0.55 -0.66 -9.37
N GLY A 56 -1.64 -1.43 -9.36
CA GLY A 56 -2.86 -1.05 -10.08
C GLY A 56 -3.43 0.29 -9.61
N SER A 57 -3.42 0.54 -8.31
CA SER A 57 -3.90 1.80 -7.76
C SER A 57 -2.96 2.96 -8.07
N LEU A 58 -1.65 2.73 -8.07
CA LEU A 58 -0.68 3.76 -8.46
C LEU A 58 -0.86 4.16 -9.92
N LEU A 59 -1.08 3.19 -10.81
CA LEU A 59 -1.34 3.47 -12.23
C LEU A 59 -2.67 4.20 -12.43
N GLU A 60 -3.69 3.88 -11.67
CA GLU A 60 -4.97 4.59 -11.73
C GLU A 60 -4.81 6.05 -11.28
N ALA A 61 -4.02 6.31 -10.25
CA ALA A 61 -3.71 7.67 -9.81
C ALA A 61 -3.02 8.48 -10.90
N HIS A 62 -2.07 7.86 -11.62
CA HIS A 62 -1.41 8.50 -12.78
C HIS A 62 -2.42 8.80 -13.88
N LYS A 63 -3.29 7.84 -14.21
CA LYS A 63 -4.32 8.05 -15.24
C LYS A 63 -5.22 9.22 -14.90
N ARG A 64 -5.58 9.37 -13.63
CA ARG A 64 -6.44 10.46 -13.15
C ARG A 64 -5.69 11.77 -12.95
N ASP A 65 -4.36 11.74 -13.02
CA ASP A 65 -3.49 12.89 -12.69
C ASP A 65 -3.81 13.46 -11.30
N GLU A 66 -4.02 12.57 -10.34
CA GLU A 66 -4.32 12.93 -8.96
C GLU A 66 -3.18 12.57 -8.02
N THR A 67 -2.98 13.39 -6.99
CA THR A 67 -1.94 13.18 -5.99
C THR A 67 -2.34 12.07 -5.01
N VAL A 68 -1.45 11.11 -4.80
CA VAL A 68 -1.58 10.11 -3.73
C VAL A 68 -1.11 10.74 -2.43
N THR A 69 -1.93 10.68 -1.39
CA THR A 69 -1.60 11.23 -0.07
C THR A 69 -1.21 10.15 0.94
N HIS A 70 -1.85 8.98 0.86
CA HIS A 70 -1.66 7.88 1.80
C HIS A 70 -1.70 6.54 1.07
N SER A 71 -0.99 5.55 1.63
CA SER A 71 -0.97 4.20 1.09
C SER A 71 -0.74 3.18 2.20
N ILE A 72 -1.44 2.05 2.15
CA ILE A 72 -1.22 0.94 3.07
C ILE A 72 -1.30 -0.39 2.32
N CYS A 73 -0.46 -1.35 2.73
CA CYS A 73 -0.44 -2.71 2.20
C CYS A 73 -0.72 -3.67 3.35
N ILE A 74 -1.67 -4.59 3.16
CA ILE A 74 -2.13 -5.54 4.18
C ILE A 74 -2.10 -6.94 3.60
N TYR A 75 -1.74 -7.94 4.43
CA TYR A 75 -1.90 -9.35 4.07
C TYR A 75 -2.29 -10.16 5.29
N ARG A 76 -2.77 -11.37 5.06
CA ARG A 76 -2.93 -12.40 6.09
C ARG A 76 -2.62 -13.77 5.48
N ASN A 77 -2.18 -14.72 6.34
CA ASN A 77 -1.83 -16.07 5.88
C ASN A 77 -3.07 -16.92 5.55
N ASP A 78 -4.14 -16.76 6.30
CA ASP A 78 -5.42 -17.43 6.06
C ASP A 78 -6.55 -16.72 6.82
N GLU A 79 -7.77 -17.26 6.71
CA GLU A 79 -8.97 -16.69 7.30
C GLU A 79 -8.98 -16.70 8.85
N THR A 80 -8.08 -17.47 9.46
CA THR A 80 -7.94 -17.54 10.92
C THR A 80 -6.79 -16.67 11.44
N SER A 81 -5.95 -16.15 10.54
CA SER A 81 -4.79 -15.33 10.88
C SER A 81 -5.16 -13.86 10.97
N LYS A 82 -4.43 -13.13 11.79
CA LYS A 82 -4.60 -11.67 11.87
C LYS A 82 -4.05 -10.99 10.63
N PHE A 83 -4.55 -9.80 10.36
CA PHE A 83 -4.03 -8.95 9.30
C PHE A 83 -2.68 -8.36 9.69
N CYS A 84 -1.75 -8.34 8.75
CA CYS A 84 -0.41 -7.82 8.93
C CYS A 84 -0.18 -6.62 8.03
N VAL A 85 0.44 -5.58 8.59
CA VAL A 85 0.78 -4.37 7.84
C VAL A 85 2.18 -4.53 7.25
N LEU A 86 2.31 -4.26 5.95
CA LEU A 86 3.58 -4.30 5.23
C LEU A 86 3.99 -2.91 4.77
N SER A 87 5.22 -2.54 5.08
CA SER A 87 5.85 -1.39 4.40
C SER A 87 5.93 -1.68 2.90
N PRO A 88 5.85 -0.66 2.03
CA PRO A 88 6.00 -0.87 0.60
C PRO A 88 7.40 -1.40 0.27
N CYS A 89 7.49 -2.30 -0.72
CA CYS A 89 8.78 -2.78 -1.20
C CYS A 89 9.58 -1.65 -1.87
N GLY A 90 10.88 -1.87 -2.10
CA GLY A 90 11.76 -0.82 -2.64
C GLY A 90 11.26 -0.22 -3.95
N ILE A 91 10.78 -1.05 -4.89
CA ILE A 91 10.23 -0.57 -6.17
C ILE A 91 9.02 0.32 -5.93
N CYS A 92 8.11 -0.10 -5.06
CA CYS A 92 6.90 0.67 -4.78
C CYS A 92 7.17 1.92 -3.96
N GLN A 93 8.22 1.93 -3.14
CA GLN A 93 8.71 3.16 -2.52
C GLN A 93 9.13 4.17 -3.59
N GLU A 94 9.90 3.74 -4.60
CA GLU A 94 10.30 4.61 -5.70
C GLU A 94 9.10 5.10 -6.51
N ARG A 95 8.13 4.24 -6.81
CA ARG A 95 6.91 4.65 -7.53
C ARG A 95 6.14 5.73 -6.78
N ARG A 96 6.05 5.62 -5.45
CA ARG A 96 5.36 6.60 -4.62
C ARG A 96 6.07 7.94 -4.56
N ARG A 97 7.39 7.93 -4.74
CA ARG A 97 8.20 9.14 -4.67
C ARG A 97 7.84 10.15 -5.77
N PHE A 98 7.15 9.71 -6.82
CA PHE A 98 6.59 10.61 -7.83
C PHE A 98 5.73 11.72 -7.19
N TRP A 99 5.00 11.42 -6.11
CA TRP A 99 4.17 12.39 -5.41
C TRP A 99 4.89 13.05 -4.23
N GLY A 100 6.19 12.87 -4.13
CA GLY A 100 7.02 13.52 -3.13
C GLY A 100 7.41 12.63 -1.96
N PRO A 101 8.39 13.08 -1.14
CA PRO A 101 8.91 12.29 -0.03
C PRO A 101 8.00 12.28 1.21
N ASP A 102 6.96 13.10 1.24
CA ASP A 102 6.11 13.28 2.43
C ASP A 102 4.79 12.54 2.35
N ILE A 103 4.55 11.77 1.28
CA ILE A 103 3.40 10.86 1.21
C ILE A 103 3.44 9.91 2.41
N LEU A 104 2.29 9.70 3.04
CA LEU A 104 2.20 8.86 4.23
C LEU A 104 1.98 7.40 3.84
N VAL A 105 2.80 6.51 4.38
CA VAL A 105 2.72 5.07 4.10
C VAL A 105 2.59 4.27 5.38
N GLY A 106 1.74 3.25 5.35
CA GLY A 106 1.63 2.29 6.44
C GLY A 106 2.93 1.51 6.57
N VAL A 107 3.43 1.34 7.79
CA VAL A 107 4.73 0.72 8.03
C VAL A 107 4.61 -0.54 8.87
N THR A 108 5.47 -1.50 8.57
CA THR A 108 5.63 -2.74 9.34
C THR A 108 6.01 -2.38 10.77
N ASN A 109 5.36 -3.03 11.73
CA ASN A 109 5.68 -2.91 13.14
C ASN A 109 5.35 -4.23 13.85
N PRO A 110 5.93 -4.49 15.05
CA PRO A 110 5.85 -5.82 15.68
C PRO A 110 4.43 -6.29 16.02
N VAL A 111 3.51 -5.38 16.24
CA VAL A 111 2.14 -5.72 16.65
C VAL A 111 1.11 -5.47 15.55
N HIS A 112 1.56 -5.10 14.36
CA HIS A 112 0.73 -4.82 13.19
C HIS A 112 -0.35 -3.77 13.44
N GLU A 113 0.00 -2.75 14.19
CA GLU A 113 -0.85 -1.58 14.36
C GLU A 113 -0.87 -0.73 13.09
N VAL A 114 -1.92 0.07 12.94
CA VAL A 114 -2.05 1.02 11.84
C VAL A 114 -1.18 2.24 12.15
N VAL A 115 0.06 2.22 11.67
CA VAL A 115 1.03 3.30 11.88
C VAL A 115 1.49 3.79 10.51
N PHE A 116 1.35 5.09 10.27
CA PHE A 116 1.81 5.74 9.03
C PHE A 116 3.00 6.62 9.32
N LYS A 117 3.95 6.64 8.38
CA LYS A 117 5.13 7.50 8.41
C LYS A 117 5.31 8.15 7.04
N PRO A 118 5.94 9.34 6.98
CA PRO A 118 6.34 9.91 5.69
C PRO A 118 7.29 8.96 4.96
N LEU A 119 7.14 8.88 3.64
CA LEU A 119 7.98 8.00 2.80
C LEU A 119 9.47 8.22 3.04
N ARG A 120 9.90 9.48 3.24
CA ARG A 120 11.31 9.80 3.49
C ARG A 120 11.91 9.07 4.69
N VAL A 121 11.09 8.68 5.67
CA VAL A 121 11.56 7.93 6.84
C VAL A 121 12.03 6.52 6.45
N LEU A 122 11.45 5.95 5.39
CA LEU A 122 11.86 4.65 4.85
C LEU A 122 13.06 4.77 3.90
N GLN A 123 13.43 5.99 3.50
CA GLN A 123 14.49 6.26 2.53
C GLN A 123 15.45 7.35 3.06
N PRO A 124 16.05 7.15 4.24
CA PRO A 124 16.80 8.22 4.92
C PRO A 124 18.01 8.73 4.14
N TYR A 125 18.56 7.92 3.23
CA TYR A 125 19.72 8.28 2.40
C TYR A 125 19.39 8.08 0.93
N HIS A 126 18.25 8.60 0.50
CA HIS A 126 17.80 8.42 -0.88
C HIS A 126 18.79 9.09 -1.85
N TRP A 127 19.04 8.39 -2.97
CA TRP A 127 20.03 8.83 -3.95
C TRP A 127 19.77 10.24 -4.50
N SER A 128 18.49 10.63 -4.61
CA SER A 128 18.12 11.94 -5.18
C SER A 128 18.61 13.12 -4.34
N ALA A 129 18.91 12.91 -3.06
CA ALA A 129 19.44 13.97 -2.19
C ALA A 129 20.80 14.49 -2.66
N ALA A 130 21.53 13.70 -3.45
CA ALA A 130 22.81 14.14 -4.03
C ALA A 130 22.64 15.26 -5.06
N TYR A 131 21.42 15.49 -5.55
CA TYR A 131 21.13 16.46 -6.62
C TYR A 131 20.38 17.70 -6.13
N THR A 132 20.27 17.87 -4.83
CA THR A 132 19.56 19.02 -4.24
C THR A 132 20.48 19.99 -3.55
#